data_f01aa76ae317871f83e45d44b7fb3785
#
_entry.id   f01aa76ae317871f83e45d44b7fb3785
#
_cell.length_a   1.000
_cell.length_b   1.000
_cell.length_c   1.000
_cell.angle_alpha   90.00
_cell.angle_beta   90.00
_cell.angle_gamma   90.00
#
_symmetry.space_group_name_H-M   'P 1'
#
loop_
_entity.id
_entity.type
_entity.pdbx_description
1 polymer ?
#
loop_
_entity_poly.entity_id
_entity_poly.type
_entity_poly.pdbx_seq_one_letter_code
_entity_poly.pdbx_strand_id
1 'polypeptide(L)'
;MATSSNYVAKIPNRDGRIHYTDEEHATWSTLYARQEKAIANVACREYLEALDRLDLPKDRIPQCVELSERLSDLSGWGVTPVPALISFEKFFNLLANRQFPAASFIRRPEDLDYLEEPDIFHEVFGHVPLLTDPRFAAFSQAYGQAGLNADKKDHAMLARLYWFTVEFGLIRRNNELKVYGAGIVSSPGECEYALNDKRPLRKPFDPLDMLRTPYRIDIFQTTYFVIDTFDQLFDLSQRDLGALIREAKSLGMHEPNYPAKAS
;
A
#
# COMPACT_ATOMS: atom_id res chain seq x y z
N MET A 1 16.21 -5.86 14.98
CA MET A 1 15.91 -4.95 16.10
C MET A 1 14.90 -3.97 15.57
N ALA A 2 13.74 -3.86 16.20
CA ALA A 2 12.77 -2.84 15.81
C ALA A 2 13.41 -1.48 16.16
N THR A 3 13.67 -0.66 15.17
CA THR A 3 14.02 0.74 15.38
C THR A 3 12.83 1.37 16.09
N SER A 4 13.07 2.01 17.24
CA SER A 4 12.02 2.73 17.94
C SER A 4 11.54 3.86 17.05
N SER A 5 10.24 3.85 16.72
CA SER A 5 9.62 4.95 15.98
C SER A 5 9.89 6.28 16.66
N ASN A 6 10.28 7.30 15.89
CA ASN A 6 10.37 8.68 16.36
C ASN A 6 8.99 9.35 16.40
N TYR A 7 7.95 8.66 15.95
CA TYR A 7 6.58 9.15 15.88
C TYR A 7 5.70 8.46 16.90
N VAL A 8 4.82 9.24 17.51
CA VAL A 8 3.87 8.76 18.52
C VAL A 8 2.49 8.66 17.90
N ALA A 9 1.91 7.47 17.96
CA ALA A 9 0.53 7.24 17.52
C ALA A 9 -0.45 8.12 18.31
N LYS A 10 -1.39 8.72 17.60
CA LYS A 10 -2.46 9.51 18.22
C LYS A 10 -3.65 8.60 18.56
N ILE A 11 -4.27 8.87 19.68
CA ILE A 11 -5.40 8.08 20.19
C ILE A 11 -6.70 8.79 19.81
N PRO A 12 -7.65 8.09 19.14
CA PRO A 12 -8.96 8.64 18.88
C PRO A 12 -9.72 8.95 20.19
N ASN A 13 -10.53 10.01 20.16
CA ASN A 13 -11.47 10.34 21.22
C ASN A 13 -12.68 9.36 21.20
N ARG A 14 -13.68 9.59 22.05
CA ARG A 14 -14.89 8.75 22.16
C ARG A 14 -15.71 8.68 20.86
N ASP A 15 -15.60 9.71 20.02
CA ASP A 15 -16.31 9.78 18.72
C ASP A 15 -15.45 9.21 17.57
N GLY A 16 -14.32 8.57 17.89
CA GLY A 16 -13.39 8.00 16.91
C GLY A 16 -12.56 9.04 16.16
N ARG A 17 -12.58 10.31 16.58
CA ARG A 17 -11.84 11.41 15.96
C ARG A 17 -10.48 11.64 16.62
N ILE A 18 -9.49 11.95 15.80
CA ILE A 18 -8.13 12.27 16.23
C ILE A 18 -7.92 13.78 16.15
N HIS A 19 -7.36 14.36 17.20
CA HIS A 19 -6.96 15.76 17.17
C HIS A 19 -5.62 15.92 16.45
N TYR A 20 -5.64 16.61 15.32
CA TYR A 20 -4.46 17.05 14.58
C TYR A 20 -4.27 18.56 14.76
N THR A 21 -3.02 19.01 14.81
CA THR A 21 -2.68 20.43 14.91
C THR A 21 -2.77 21.11 13.55
N ASP A 22 -2.78 22.46 13.54
CA ASP A 22 -2.75 23.24 12.29
C ASP A 22 -1.50 22.93 11.45
N GLU A 23 -0.35 22.69 12.09
CA GLU A 23 0.90 22.29 11.42
C GLU A 23 0.77 20.93 10.73
N GLU A 24 0.13 19.95 11.39
CA GLU A 24 -0.14 18.63 10.81
C GLU A 24 -1.09 18.72 9.63
N HIS A 25 -2.12 19.56 9.72
CA HIS A 25 -3.01 19.83 8.59
C HIS A 25 -2.28 20.52 7.44
N ALA A 26 -1.38 21.47 7.72
CA ALA A 26 -0.55 22.11 6.70
C ALA A 26 0.41 21.14 6.03
N THR A 27 0.98 20.18 6.78
CA THR A 27 1.82 19.09 6.25
C THR A 27 1.02 18.22 5.28
N TRP A 28 -0.18 17.79 5.66
CA TRP A 28 -1.09 17.04 4.78
C TRP A 28 -1.38 17.81 3.47
N SER A 29 -1.78 19.07 3.58
CA SER A 29 -2.09 19.90 2.42
C SER A 29 -0.90 20.05 1.47
N THR A 30 0.30 20.20 2.03
CA THR A 30 1.54 20.27 1.25
C THR A 30 1.82 18.95 0.51
N LEU A 31 1.73 17.82 1.21
CA LEU A 31 1.92 16.49 0.61
C LEU A 31 0.87 16.22 -0.47
N TYR A 32 -0.38 16.53 -0.19
CA TYR A 32 -1.48 16.34 -1.15
C TYR A 32 -1.24 17.15 -2.44
N ALA A 33 -0.95 18.44 -2.32
CA ALA A 33 -0.72 19.32 -3.48
C ALA A 33 0.51 18.91 -4.31
N ARG A 34 1.57 18.41 -3.66
CA ARG A 34 2.76 17.85 -4.33
C ARG A 34 2.42 16.55 -5.06
N GLN A 35 1.72 15.64 -4.39
CA GLN A 35 1.48 14.32 -4.92
C GLN A 35 0.40 14.30 -6.00
N GLU A 36 -0.66 15.10 -5.86
CA GLU A 36 -1.67 15.27 -6.91
C GLU A 36 -1.05 15.65 -8.26
N LYS A 37 -0.07 16.56 -8.25
CA LYS A 37 0.67 16.93 -9.46
C LYS A 37 1.55 15.80 -9.98
N ALA A 38 2.24 15.09 -9.08
CA ALA A 38 3.16 14.01 -9.45
C ALA A 38 2.43 12.85 -10.12
N ILE A 39 1.22 12.49 -9.64
CA ILE A 39 0.47 11.34 -10.15
C ILE A 39 -0.43 11.63 -11.35
N ALA A 40 -0.71 12.90 -11.66
CA ALA A 40 -1.73 13.31 -12.64
C ALA A 40 -1.63 12.61 -14.01
N ASN A 41 -0.39 12.37 -14.48
CA ASN A 41 -0.14 11.73 -15.78
C ASN A 41 0.46 10.32 -15.67
N VAL A 42 0.77 9.85 -14.46
CA VAL A 42 1.51 8.60 -14.26
C VAL A 42 0.69 7.53 -13.52
N ALA A 43 -0.27 7.93 -12.69
CA ALA A 43 -1.17 6.97 -12.07
C ALA A 43 -2.16 6.40 -13.10
N CYS A 44 -2.61 5.17 -12.87
CA CYS A 44 -3.63 4.56 -13.71
C CYS A 44 -4.98 5.28 -13.54
N ARG A 45 -5.82 5.19 -14.57
CA ARG A 45 -7.14 5.82 -14.57
C ARG A 45 -7.99 5.35 -13.40
N GLU A 46 -7.94 4.07 -13.10
CA GLU A 46 -8.71 3.46 -12.01
C GLU A 46 -8.35 4.07 -10.64
N TYR A 47 -7.06 4.37 -10.41
CA TYR A 47 -6.63 5.03 -9.18
C TYR A 47 -7.10 6.49 -9.13
N LEU A 48 -6.97 7.24 -10.24
CA LEU A 48 -7.40 8.64 -10.30
C LEU A 48 -8.92 8.78 -10.13
N GLU A 49 -9.70 7.94 -10.78
CA GLU A 49 -11.16 7.88 -10.61
C GLU A 49 -11.57 7.46 -9.18
N ALA A 50 -10.80 6.57 -8.55
CA ALA A 50 -11.01 6.15 -7.17
C ALA A 50 -10.70 7.29 -6.18
N LEU A 51 -9.62 8.02 -6.41
CA LEU A 51 -9.24 9.19 -5.60
C LEU A 51 -10.30 10.30 -5.70
N ASP A 52 -10.80 10.59 -6.91
CA ASP A 52 -11.87 11.54 -7.15
C ASP A 52 -13.17 11.11 -6.46
N ARG A 53 -13.55 9.84 -6.57
CA ARG A 53 -14.74 9.24 -5.93
C ARG A 53 -14.68 9.30 -4.41
N LEU A 54 -13.48 9.10 -3.84
CA LEU A 54 -13.27 9.17 -2.40
C LEU A 54 -13.33 10.61 -1.89
N ASP A 55 -13.07 11.61 -2.74
CA ASP A 55 -13.16 13.05 -2.43
C ASP A 55 -12.45 13.42 -1.12
N LEU A 56 -11.15 13.13 -1.05
CA LEU A 56 -10.35 13.44 0.13
C LEU A 56 -10.21 14.95 0.34
N PRO A 57 -10.32 15.46 1.58
CA PRO A 57 -10.04 16.85 1.86
C PRO A 57 -8.58 17.19 1.53
N LYS A 58 -8.35 18.29 0.83
CA LYS A 58 -7.00 18.74 0.42
C LYS A 58 -6.33 19.63 1.45
N ASP A 59 -7.09 20.22 2.33
CA ASP A 59 -6.69 21.25 3.30
C ASP A 59 -6.50 20.70 4.73
N ARG A 60 -6.91 19.47 4.99
CA ARG A 60 -6.83 18.85 6.30
C ARG A 60 -6.68 17.32 6.22
N ILE A 61 -6.14 16.73 7.27
CA ILE A 61 -6.12 15.27 7.44
C ILE A 61 -7.58 14.78 7.60
N PRO A 62 -8.05 13.83 6.76
CA PRO A 62 -9.36 13.23 6.94
C PRO A 62 -9.40 12.38 8.21
N GLN A 63 -10.58 12.26 8.81
CA GLN A 63 -10.79 11.37 9.94
C GLN A 63 -11.12 9.95 9.45
N CYS A 64 -10.59 8.93 10.13
CA CYS A 64 -10.88 7.54 9.77
C CYS A 64 -12.39 7.22 9.81
N VAL A 65 -13.16 7.86 10.68
CA VAL A 65 -14.62 7.72 10.73
C VAL A 65 -15.28 8.28 9.47
N GLU A 66 -14.85 9.43 8.95
CA GLU A 66 -15.36 10.03 7.71
C GLU A 66 -15.04 9.15 6.49
N LEU A 67 -13.83 8.60 6.46
CA LEU A 67 -13.41 7.65 5.41
C LEU A 67 -14.21 6.36 5.48
N SER A 68 -14.48 5.84 6.68
CA SER A 68 -15.28 4.63 6.88
C SER A 68 -16.70 4.81 6.41
N GLU A 69 -17.33 5.94 6.70
CA GLU A 69 -18.66 6.28 6.21
C GLU A 69 -18.70 6.24 4.68
N ARG A 70 -17.78 6.93 4.00
CA ARG A 70 -17.70 6.95 2.53
C ARG A 70 -17.42 5.58 1.92
N LEU A 71 -16.43 4.85 2.45
CA LEU A 71 -16.09 3.52 1.96
C LEU A 71 -17.19 2.48 2.20
N SER A 72 -17.94 2.59 3.29
CA SER A 72 -19.06 1.70 3.59
C SER A 72 -20.08 1.73 2.46
N ASP A 73 -20.42 2.93 1.98
CA ASP A 73 -21.38 3.12 0.89
C ASP A 73 -20.85 2.64 -0.47
N LEU A 74 -19.53 2.79 -0.70
CA LEU A 74 -18.89 2.49 -1.99
C LEU A 74 -18.52 1.02 -2.16
N SER A 75 -18.05 0.38 -1.08
CA SER A 75 -17.46 -0.97 -1.16
C SER A 75 -17.69 -1.84 0.08
N GLY A 76 -18.32 -1.31 1.11
CA GLY A 76 -18.49 -2.01 2.40
C GLY A 76 -17.20 -2.09 3.22
N TRP A 77 -16.19 -1.25 2.93
CA TRP A 77 -14.95 -1.15 3.70
C TRP A 77 -15.00 -0.02 4.72
N GLY A 78 -14.08 -0.07 5.68
CA GLY A 78 -13.83 0.99 6.64
C GLY A 78 -12.33 1.17 6.87
N VAL A 79 -11.98 2.21 7.62
CA VAL A 79 -10.60 2.55 8.01
C VAL A 79 -10.49 2.56 9.52
N THR A 80 -9.56 1.79 10.06
CA THR A 80 -9.32 1.68 11.50
C THR A 80 -7.98 2.36 11.84
N PRO A 81 -7.98 3.39 12.71
CA PRO A 81 -6.75 4.00 13.16
C PRO A 81 -5.93 3.02 14.01
N VAL A 82 -4.64 2.91 13.68
CA VAL A 82 -3.70 2.02 14.37
C VAL A 82 -2.39 2.76 14.67
N PRO A 83 -1.56 2.29 15.63
CA PRO A 83 -0.15 2.66 15.69
C PRO A 83 0.55 2.29 14.38
N ALA A 84 1.64 2.97 14.04
CA ALA A 84 2.37 2.78 12.78
C ALA A 84 2.67 1.30 12.47
N LEU A 85 3.16 0.56 13.46
CA LEU A 85 3.46 -0.86 13.32
C LEU A 85 2.47 -1.70 14.13
N ILE A 86 1.82 -2.63 13.46
CA ILE A 86 0.93 -3.62 14.06
C ILE A 86 1.42 -5.03 13.72
N SER A 87 0.99 -6.03 14.50
CA SER A 87 1.34 -7.42 14.21
C SER A 87 0.68 -7.89 12.91
N PHE A 88 1.30 -8.84 12.21
CA PHE A 88 0.71 -9.49 11.04
C PHE A 88 -0.69 -10.04 11.32
N GLU A 89 -0.90 -10.65 12.48
CA GLU A 89 -2.20 -11.18 12.88
C GLU A 89 -3.27 -10.08 12.93
N LYS A 90 -2.95 -8.93 13.55
CA LYS A 90 -3.87 -7.79 13.59
C LYS A 90 -4.11 -7.21 12.19
N PHE A 91 -3.07 -7.09 11.37
CA PHE A 91 -3.15 -6.61 10.00
C PHE A 91 -4.08 -7.50 9.16
N PHE A 92 -3.82 -8.81 9.13
CA PHE A 92 -4.65 -9.75 8.38
C PHE A 92 -6.09 -9.81 8.90
N ASN A 93 -6.30 -9.74 10.23
CA ASN A 93 -7.63 -9.70 10.81
C ASN A 93 -8.42 -8.47 10.34
N LEU A 94 -7.82 -7.30 10.31
CA LEU A 94 -8.46 -6.09 9.84
C LEU A 94 -8.86 -6.22 8.36
N LEU A 95 -7.94 -6.61 7.48
CA LEU A 95 -8.22 -6.78 6.05
C LEU A 95 -9.32 -7.84 5.80
N ALA A 96 -9.26 -8.98 6.49
CA ALA A 96 -10.28 -10.03 6.38
C ALA A 96 -11.68 -9.54 6.74
N ASN A 97 -11.77 -8.58 7.66
CA ASN A 97 -13.01 -7.95 8.09
C ASN A 97 -13.32 -6.62 7.35
N ARG A 98 -12.68 -6.39 6.19
CA ARG A 98 -12.87 -5.17 5.38
C ARG A 98 -12.56 -3.88 6.14
N GLN A 99 -11.54 -3.92 7.00
CA GLN A 99 -11.02 -2.75 7.70
C GLN A 99 -9.58 -2.51 7.25
N PHE A 100 -9.32 -1.32 6.74
CA PHE A 100 -7.97 -0.94 6.38
C PHE A 100 -7.29 -0.28 7.59
N PRO A 101 -6.13 -0.78 8.06
CA PRO A 101 -5.39 -0.14 9.14
C PRO A 101 -4.69 1.12 8.63
N ALA A 102 -4.95 2.27 9.24
CA ALA A 102 -4.24 3.50 8.92
C ALA A 102 -3.47 4.01 10.13
N ALA A 103 -2.17 4.29 9.95
CA ALA A 103 -1.36 4.95 10.96
C ALA A 103 -2.01 6.27 11.39
N SER A 104 -1.96 6.59 12.68
CA SER A 104 -2.67 7.73 13.25
C SER A 104 -1.82 8.99 13.42
N PHE A 105 -0.58 8.99 12.92
CA PHE A 105 0.32 10.14 12.91
C PHE A 105 0.59 10.61 11.47
N ILE A 106 1.07 11.83 11.32
CA ILE A 106 1.62 12.34 10.05
C ILE A 106 3.09 12.72 10.27
N ARG A 107 3.89 12.59 9.21
CA ARG A 107 5.30 13.03 9.20
C ARG A 107 5.44 14.50 9.50
N ARG A 108 6.59 14.89 10.02
CA ARG A 108 6.93 16.30 10.29
C ARG A 108 7.33 17.01 8.99
N PRO A 109 7.33 18.37 9.00
CA PRO A 109 7.78 19.14 7.84
C PRO A 109 9.21 18.82 7.36
N GLU A 110 10.12 18.45 8.26
CA GLU A 110 11.48 18.04 7.91
C GLU A 110 11.56 16.71 7.17
N ASP A 111 10.54 15.85 7.29
CA ASP A 111 10.49 14.51 6.69
C ASP A 111 9.60 14.45 5.44
N LEU A 112 9.23 15.61 4.87
CA LEU A 112 8.33 15.71 3.71
C LEU A 112 8.80 14.90 2.49
N ASP A 113 10.11 14.81 2.29
CA ASP A 113 10.67 14.15 1.10
C ASP A 113 10.85 12.64 1.27
N TYR A 114 11.05 12.18 2.50
CA TYR A 114 11.21 10.75 2.80
C TYR A 114 10.82 10.44 4.24
N LEU A 115 10.07 9.37 4.41
CA LEU A 115 9.77 8.76 5.70
C LEU A 115 9.84 7.23 5.56
N GLU A 116 10.57 6.57 6.44
CA GLU A 116 10.70 5.11 6.44
C GLU A 116 9.42 4.42 6.94
N GLU A 117 8.76 5.03 7.92
CA GLU A 117 7.52 4.48 8.51
C GLU A 117 6.28 4.99 7.76
N PRO A 118 5.30 4.13 7.46
CA PRO A 118 4.05 4.58 6.84
C PRO A 118 3.29 5.51 7.79
N ASP A 119 3.00 6.72 7.34
CA ASP A 119 2.17 7.71 8.03
C ASP A 119 0.75 7.76 7.46
N ILE A 120 -0.13 8.54 8.07
CA ILE A 120 -1.53 8.65 7.62
C ILE A 120 -1.64 9.16 6.17
N PHE A 121 -0.67 9.93 5.66
CA PHE A 121 -0.68 10.36 4.27
C PHE A 121 -0.48 9.16 3.33
N HIS A 122 0.55 8.36 3.57
CA HIS A 122 0.80 7.14 2.81
C HIS A 122 -0.41 6.19 2.87
N GLU A 123 -0.93 5.94 4.08
CA GLU A 123 -2.04 5.01 4.28
C GLU A 123 -3.31 5.48 3.58
N VAL A 124 -3.69 6.73 3.76
CA VAL A 124 -4.97 7.24 3.24
C VAL A 124 -4.86 7.62 1.76
N PHE A 125 -3.86 8.39 1.38
CA PHE A 125 -3.69 8.79 -0.02
C PHE A 125 -3.28 7.61 -0.90
N GLY A 126 -2.37 6.74 -0.41
CA GLY A 126 -1.85 5.61 -1.18
C GLY A 126 -2.82 4.44 -1.31
N HIS A 127 -3.37 3.97 -0.20
CA HIS A 127 -4.13 2.71 -0.19
C HIS A 127 -5.64 2.88 -0.31
N VAL A 128 -6.23 3.84 0.40
CA VAL A 128 -7.69 3.89 0.56
C VAL A 128 -8.45 4.09 -0.74
N PRO A 129 -7.99 4.89 -1.73
CA PRO A 129 -8.73 5.08 -2.96
C PRO A 129 -9.09 3.78 -3.69
N LEU A 130 -8.13 2.88 -3.88
CA LEU A 130 -8.39 1.63 -4.61
C LEU A 130 -9.32 0.65 -3.89
N LEU A 131 -9.54 0.80 -2.59
CA LEU A 131 -10.58 0.03 -1.89
C LEU A 131 -12.01 0.35 -2.38
N THR A 132 -12.20 1.41 -3.17
CA THR A 132 -13.46 1.69 -3.87
C THR A 132 -13.62 0.87 -5.15
N ASP A 133 -12.56 0.23 -5.69
CA ASP A 133 -12.65 -0.71 -6.80
C ASP A 133 -12.99 -2.12 -6.26
N PRO A 134 -14.11 -2.74 -6.70
CA PRO A 134 -14.55 -4.01 -6.14
C PRO A 134 -13.56 -5.17 -6.36
N ARG A 135 -12.75 -5.13 -7.42
CA ARG A 135 -11.75 -6.17 -7.72
C ARG A 135 -10.57 -6.07 -6.76
N PHE A 136 -10.07 -4.86 -6.54
CA PHE A 136 -9.00 -4.59 -5.60
C PHE A 136 -9.44 -4.83 -4.14
N ALA A 137 -10.66 -4.43 -3.81
CA ALA A 137 -11.28 -4.66 -2.51
C ALA A 137 -11.44 -6.17 -2.21
N ALA A 138 -11.90 -6.96 -3.19
CA ALA A 138 -12.01 -8.40 -3.05
C ALA A 138 -10.64 -9.08 -2.87
N PHE A 139 -9.62 -8.66 -3.63
CA PHE A 139 -8.25 -9.13 -3.46
C PHE A 139 -7.72 -8.82 -2.05
N SER A 140 -7.90 -7.59 -1.58
CA SER A 140 -7.44 -7.17 -0.25
C SER A 140 -8.08 -7.99 0.88
N GLN A 141 -9.38 -8.27 0.77
CA GLN A 141 -10.08 -9.11 1.74
C GLN A 141 -9.60 -10.57 1.70
N ALA A 142 -9.51 -11.16 0.51
CA ALA A 142 -9.04 -12.55 0.35
C ALA A 142 -7.59 -12.71 0.85
N TYR A 143 -6.76 -11.71 0.60
CA TYR A 143 -5.40 -11.65 1.14
C TYR A 143 -5.39 -11.67 2.68
N GLY A 144 -6.24 -10.87 3.31
CA GLY A 144 -6.42 -10.87 4.78
C GLY A 144 -6.84 -12.25 5.30
N GLN A 145 -7.82 -12.89 4.66
CA GLN A 145 -8.29 -14.24 5.00
C GLN A 145 -7.20 -15.30 4.84
N ALA A 146 -6.43 -15.22 3.75
CA ALA A 146 -5.30 -16.12 3.52
C ALA A 146 -4.23 -15.97 4.60
N GLY A 147 -3.95 -14.74 5.03
CA GLY A 147 -3.00 -14.45 6.11
C GLY A 147 -3.42 -15.01 7.47
N LEU A 148 -4.71 -14.96 7.80
CA LEU A 148 -5.24 -15.57 9.03
C LEU A 148 -5.15 -17.09 9.02
N ASN A 149 -5.28 -17.71 7.87
CA ASN A 149 -5.23 -19.17 7.70
C ASN A 149 -3.80 -19.71 7.50
N ALA A 150 -2.82 -18.84 7.26
CA ALA A 150 -1.44 -19.23 7.02
C ALA A 150 -0.68 -19.47 8.33
N ASP A 151 0.28 -20.39 8.28
CA ASP A 151 1.27 -20.54 9.35
C ASP A 151 2.09 -19.24 9.50
N LYS A 152 2.47 -18.89 10.73
CA LYS A 152 3.31 -17.71 11.01
C LYS A 152 4.61 -17.67 10.19
N LYS A 153 5.20 -18.84 9.90
CA LYS A 153 6.40 -18.97 9.04
C LYS A 153 6.16 -18.55 7.59
N ASP A 154 4.89 -18.46 7.15
CA ASP A 154 4.48 -18.13 5.80
C ASP A 154 4.10 -16.64 5.62
N HIS A 155 3.95 -15.91 6.72
CA HIS A 155 3.61 -14.48 6.69
C HIS A 155 4.61 -13.64 5.86
N ALA A 156 5.91 -13.97 5.92
CA ALA A 156 6.91 -13.28 5.10
C ALA A 156 6.73 -13.51 3.58
N MET A 157 6.17 -14.66 3.19
CA MET A 157 5.82 -14.94 1.79
C MET A 157 4.62 -14.09 1.35
N LEU A 158 3.58 -14.04 2.19
CA LEU A 158 2.42 -13.18 1.94
C LEU A 158 2.82 -11.70 1.90
N ALA A 159 3.73 -11.26 2.77
CA ALA A 159 4.23 -9.89 2.73
C ALA A 159 4.86 -9.53 1.38
N ARG A 160 5.57 -10.48 0.70
CA ARG A 160 6.08 -10.25 -0.66
C ARG A 160 4.97 -10.07 -1.68
N LEU A 161 3.92 -10.87 -1.59
CA LEU A 161 2.78 -10.73 -2.48
C LEU A 161 2.12 -9.35 -2.35
N TYR A 162 1.89 -8.90 -1.11
CA TYR A 162 1.36 -7.57 -0.82
C TYR A 162 2.29 -6.47 -1.35
N TRP A 163 3.60 -6.62 -1.10
CA TRP A 163 4.63 -5.68 -1.54
C TRP A 163 4.60 -5.45 -3.05
N PHE A 164 4.60 -6.53 -3.82
CA PHE A 164 4.66 -6.44 -5.28
C PHE A 164 3.31 -6.21 -5.96
N THR A 165 2.21 -6.18 -5.22
CA THR A 165 0.87 -5.87 -5.75
C THR A 165 0.34 -4.56 -5.18
N VAL A 166 0.02 -4.53 -3.90
CA VAL A 166 -0.66 -3.40 -3.26
C VAL A 166 0.28 -2.22 -3.06
N GLU A 167 1.54 -2.48 -2.67
CA GLU A 167 2.51 -1.41 -2.39
C GLU A 167 3.21 -0.89 -3.65
N PHE A 168 3.76 -1.78 -4.47
CA PHE A 168 4.64 -1.40 -5.58
C PHE A 168 4.18 -1.99 -6.93
N GLY A 169 2.88 -2.14 -7.11
CA GLY A 169 2.31 -2.63 -8.35
C GLY A 169 2.29 -1.60 -9.47
N LEU A 170 2.63 -2.06 -10.69
CA LEU A 170 2.47 -1.33 -11.93
C LEU A 170 1.39 -1.97 -12.80
N ILE A 171 0.79 -1.18 -13.67
CA ILE A 171 -0.22 -1.65 -14.63
C ILE A 171 0.09 -1.16 -16.03
N ARG A 172 -0.16 -2.00 -17.04
CA ARG A 172 -0.03 -1.65 -18.44
C ARG A 172 -1.37 -1.13 -19.00
N ARG A 173 -1.32 0.04 -19.62
CA ARG A 173 -2.47 0.65 -20.30
C ARG A 173 -2.02 1.21 -21.64
N ASN A 174 -2.62 0.75 -22.74
CA ASN A 174 -2.31 1.23 -24.10
C ASN A 174 -0.80 1.22 -24.41
N ASN A 175 -0.10 0.16 -24.04
CA ASN A 175 1.37 0.00 -24.13
C ASN A 175 2.20 0.93 -23.25
N GLU A 176 1.58 1.74 -22.39
CA GLU A 176 2.26 2.55 -21.40
C GLU A 176 2.20 1.92 -20.01
N LEU A 177 3.23 2.12 -19.22
CA LEU A 177 3.23 1.77 -17.80
C LEU A 177 2.59 2.89 -17.01
N LYS A 178 1.73 2.51 -16.07
CA LYS A 178 1.12 3.40 -15.08
C LYS A 178 1.31 2.83 -13.68
N VAL A 179 1.28 3.69 -12.68
CA VAL A 179 1.41 3.29 -11.28
C VAL A 179 0.03 3.10 -10.64
N TYR A 180 -0.08 2.14 -9.74
CA TYR A 180 -1.25 2.00 -8.86
C TYR A 180 -0.86 1.65 -7.42
N GLY A 181 0.34 1.10 -7.21
CA GLY A 181 0.81 0.70 -5.88
C GLY A 181 0.93 1.87 -4.92
N ALA A 182 0.47 1.69 -3.68
CA ALA A 182 0.37 2.74 -2.68
C ALA A 182 1.72 3.38 -2.34
N GLY A 183 2.79 2.59 -2.23
CA GLY A 183 4.14 3.06 -2.01
C GLY A 183 4.68 3.92 -3.16
N ILE A 184 4.19 3.69 -4.38
CA ILE A 184 4.55 4.51 -5.54
C ILE A 184 3.71 5.79 -5.57
N VAL A 185 2.37 5.68 -5.55
CA VAL A 185 1.49 6.85 -5.70
C VAL A 185 1.58 7.85 -4.55
N SER A 186 2.13 7.47 -3.40
CA SER A 186 2.38 8.35 -2.26
C SER A 186 3.80 8.93 -2.21
N SER A 187 4.68 8.59 -3.17
CA SER A 187 6.07 9.02 -3.25
C SER A 187 6.41 9.61 -4.61
N PRO A 188 6.69 10.94 -4.72
CA PRO A 188 7.07 11.55 -6.00
C PRO A 188 8.32 10.91 -6.62
N GLY A 189 9.32 10.59 -5.78
CA GLY A 189 10.57 9.96 -6.22
C GLY A 189 10.36 8.56 -6.77
N GLU A 190 9.51 7.75 -6.12
CA GLU A 190 9.20 6.40 -6.59
C GLU A 190 8.37 6.42 -7.89
N CYS A 191 7.45 7.40 -8.06
CA CYS A 191 6.72 7.58 -9.32
C CYS A 191 7.68 7.75 -10.51
N GLU A 192 8.63 8.67 -10.38
CA GLU A 192 9.61 8.95 -11.43
C GLU A 192 10.53 7.73 -11.67
N TYR A 193 11.06 7.16 -10.59
CA TYR A 193 11.97 6.04 -10.67
C TYR A 193 11.32 4.78 -11.24
N ALA A 194 10.13 4.43 -10.78
CA ALA A 194 9.42 3.23 -11.23
C ALA A 194 9.12 3.23 -12.72
N LEU A 195 8.87 4.39 -13.32
CA LEU A 195 8.48 4.48 -14.73
C LEU A 195 9.65 4.79 -15.67
N ASN A 196 10.56 5.68 -15.27
CA ASN A 196 11.52 6.29 -16.18
C ASN A 196 12.96 5.82 -15.99
N ASP A 197 13.33 5.35 -14.80
CA ASP A 197 14.69 4.84 -14.58
C ASP A 197 14.89 3.49 -15.28
N LYS A 198 16.09 3.24 -15.80
CA LYS A 198 16.43 2.00 -16.51
C LYS A 198 16.91 0.87 -15.59
N ARG A 199 17.23 1.19 -14.34
CA ARG A 199 17.80 0.23 -13.39
C ARG A 199 16.81 -0.85 -12.91
N PRO A 200 15.55 -0.51 -12.55
CA PRO A 200 14.65 -1.53 -12.04
C PRO A 200 14.13 -2.48 -13.12
N LEU A 201 13.98 -3.73 -12.75
CA LEU A 201 13.31 -4.73 -13.58
C LEU A 201 11.79 -4.50 -13.51
N ARG A 202 11.12 -4.62 -14.64
CA ARG A 202 9.66 -4.58 -14.75
C ARG A 202 9.19 -5.90 -15.36
N LYS A 203 8.78 -6.81 -14.49
CA LYS A 203 8.40 -8.18 -14.85
C LYS A 203 6.89 -8.27 -15.08
N PRO A 204 6.43 -9.21 -15.93
CA PRO A 204 5.00 -9.50 -16.01
C PRO A 204 4.47 -10.04 -14.68
N PHE A 205 3.18 -9.84 -14.42
CA PHE A 205 2.50 -10.37 -13.25
C PHE A 205 2.62 -11.90 -13.18
N ASP A 206 3.31 -12.36 -12.17
CA ASP A 206 3.47 -13.79 -11.84
C ASP A 206 3.51 -13.94 -10.32
N PRO A 207 2.42 -14.41 -9.66
CA PRO A 207 2.36 -14.56 -8.23
C PRO A 207 3.42 -15.50 -7.66
N LEU A 208 3.81 -16.53 -8.41
CA LEU A 208 4.85 -17.47 -7.97
C LEU A 208 6.23 -16.81 -7.97
N ASP A 209 6.53 -16.04 -9.01
CA ASP A 209 7.77 -15.26 -9.10
C ASP A 209 7.82 -14.17 -8.00
N MET A 210 6.69 -13.47 -7.73
CA MET A 210 6.58 -12.50 -6.65
C MET A 210 6.91 -13.10 -5.28
N LEU A 211 6.31 -14.26 -4.94
CA LEU A 211 6.55 -14.95 -3.67
C LEU A 211 8.03 -15.32 -3.47
N ARG A 212 8.77 -15.54 -4.55
CA ARG A 212 10.18 -15.95 -4.55
C ARG A 212 11.15 -14.76 -4.64
N THR A 213 10.68 -13.57 -5.00
CA THR A 213 11.53 -12.38 -5.20
C THR A 213 11.81 -11.69 -3.87
N PRO A 214 13.06 -11.56 -3.43
CA PRO A 214 13.41 -10.77 -2.26
C PRO A 214 13.33 -9.28 -2.55
N TYR A 215 13.09 -8.47 -1.51
CA TYR A 215 13.02 -7.01 -1.61
C TYR A 215 13.65 -6.33 -0.39
N ARG A 216 13.90 -5.03 -0.49
CA ARG A 216 14.32 -4.14 0.61
C ARG A 216 13.33 -3.00 0.75
N ILE A 217 13.14 -2.52 1.99
CA ILE A 217 12.22 -1.42 2.31
C ILE A 217 12.90 -0.05 2.36
N ASP A 218 14.23 -0.02 2.43
CA ASP A 218 15.06 1.16 2.66
C ASP A 218 15.76 1.69 1.39
N ILE A 219 15.35 1.22 0.22
CA ILE A 219 15.83 1.68 -1.11
C ILE A 219 14.67 1.72 -2.10
N PHE A 220 14.83 2.47 -3.19
CA PHE A 220 13.94 2.35 -4.35
C PHE A 220 13.89 0.91 -4.86
N GLN A 221 12.73 0.47 -5.29
CA GLN A 221 12.54 -0.93 -5.64
C GLN A 221 13.34 -1.32 -6.88
N THR A 222 14.06 -2.43 -6.78
CA THR A 222 14.87 -2.96 -7.90
C THR A 222 14.06 -3.86 -8.83
N THR A 223 12.86 -4.25 -8.42
CA THR A 223 11.93 -5.05 -9.23
C THR A 223 10.50 -4.59 -8.98
N TYR A 224 9.76 -4.42 -10.06
CA TYR A 224 8.31 -4.20 -10.09
C TYR A 224 7.64 -5.30 -10.88
N PHE A 225 6.37 -5.59 -10.56
CA PHE A 225 5.54 -6.48 -11.34
C PHE A 225 4.39 -5.69 -11.97
N VAL A 226 4.08 -6.05 -13.22
CA VAL A 226 3.16 -5.31 -14.09
C VAL A 226 1.94 -6.17 -14.35
N ILE A 227 0.76 -5.73 -13.90
CA ILE A 227 -0.52 -6.31 -14.29
C ILE A 227 -1.01 -5.66 -15.59
N ASP A 228 -1.86 -6.36 -16.33
CA ASP A 228 -2.57 -5.81 -17.49
C ASP A 228 -3.98 -5.35 -17.12
N THR A 229 -4.61 -5.98 -16.12
CA THR A 229 -5.93 -5.60 -15.60
C THR A 229 -6.01 -5.87 -14.10
N PHE A 230 -6.89 -5.16 -13.38
CA PHE A 230 -7.20 -5.48 -11.98
C PHE A 230 -7.92 -6.83 -11.84
N ASP A 231 -8.47 -7.38 -12.92
CA ASP A 231 -9.05 -8.73 -12.90
C ASP A 231 -8.00 -9.79 -12.55
N GLN A 232 -6.71 -9.58 -12.90
CA GLN A 232 -5.64 -10.49 -12.50
C GLN A 232 -5.48 -10.56 -10.96
N LEU A 233 -5.69 -9.45 -10.24
CA LEU A 233 -5.69 -9.45 -8.78
C LEU A 233 -6.95 -10.14 -8.24
N PHE A 234 -8.11 -9.89 -8.86
CA PHE A 234 -9.35 -10.58 -8.51
C PHE A 234 -9.21 -12.09 -8.72
N ASP A 235 -8.70 -12.53 -9.87
CA ASP A 235 -8.46 -13.95 -10.15
C ASP A 235 -7.49 -14.57 -9.15
N LEU A 236 -6.43 -13.82 -8.76
CA LEU A 236 -5.52 -14.25 -7.71
C LEU A 236 -6.23 -14.44 -6.37
N SER A 237 -7.22 -13.60 -6.06
CA SER A 237 -8.03 -13.72 -4.84
C SER A 237 -8.85 -15.01 -4.75
N GLN A 238 -9.13 -15.63 -5.90
CA GLN A 238 -9.87 -16.89 -6.00
C GLN A 238 -8.97 -18.13 -5.93
N ARG A 239 -7.64 -17.96 -5.91
CA ARG A 239 -6.67 -19.08 -5.86
C ARG A 239 -6.39 -19.50 -4.42
N ASP A 240 -5.98 -20.75 -4.24
CA ASP A 240 -5.38 -21.23 -2.98
C ASP A 240 -3.97 -20.62 -2.81
N LEU A 241 -3.89 -19.49 -2.08
CA LEU A 241 -2.62 -18.82 -1.79
C LEU A 241 -1.70 -19.71 -0.94
N GLY A 242 -2.25 -20.60 -0.12
CA GLY A 242 -1.46 -21.58 0.64
C GLY A 242 -0.76 -22.59 -0.28
N ALA A 243 -1.44 -23.06 -1.35
CA ALA A 243 -0.82 -23.90 -2.35
C ALA A 243 0.31 -23.19 -3.10
N LEU A 244 0.08 -21.93 -3.51
CA LEU A 244 1.12 -21.11 -4.13
C LEU A 244 2.35 -20.92 -3.24
N ILE A 245 2.16 -20.69 -1.95
CA ILE A 245 3.25 -20.55 -0.99
C ILE A 245 4.04 -21.88 -0.88
N ARG A 246 3.36 -23.02 -0.81
CA ARG A 246 4.02 -24.34 -0.77
C ARG A 246 4.85 -24.57 -2.04
N GLU A 247 4.32 -24.23 -3.21
CA GLU A 247 5.03 -24.32 -4.48
C GLU A 247 6.25 -23.41 -4.51
N ALA A 248 6.09 -22.12 -4.14
CA ALA A 248 7.19 -21.17 -4.06
C ALA A 248 8.34 -21.65 -3.15
N LYS A 249 7.99 -22.25 -2.01
CA LYS A 249 8.98 -22.82 -1.10
C LYS A 249 9.73 -24.00 -1.70
N SER A 250 9.06 -24.88 -2.45
CA SER A 250 9.70 -26.00 -3.13
C SER A 250 10.71 -25.59 -4.18
N LEU A 251 10.46 -24.45 -4.84
CA LEU A 251 11.33 -23.88 -5.86
C LEU A 251 12.46 -23.01 -5.30
N GLY A 252 12.39 -22.61 -4.04
CA GLY A 252 13.35 -21.74 -3.38
C GLY A 252 13.24 -20.27 -3.78
N MET A 253 14.01 -19.41 -3.10
CA MET A 253 14.06 -17.98 -3.36
C MET A 253 14.94 -17.65 -4.55
N HIS A 254 14.64 -16.55 -5.25
CA HIS A 254 15.57 -15.96 -6.19
C HIS A 254 16.73 -15.28 -5.46
N GLU A 255 17.87 -15.16 -6.16
CA GLU A 255 18.96 -14.35 -5.68
C GLU A 255 18.57 -12.86 -5.62
N PRO A 256 18.99 -12.12 -4.57
CA PRO A 256 18.77 -10.69 -4.50
C PRO A 256 19.41 -9.95 -5.67
N ASN A 257 18.66 -9.06 -6.32
CA ASN A 257 19.16 -8.17 -7.37
C ASN A 257 19.47 -6.75 -6.85
N TYR A 258 19.80 -6.62 -5.58
CA TYR A 258 20.16 -5.39 -4.90
C TYR A 258 21.42 -5.58 -4.06
N PRO A 259 22.20 -4.51 -3.79
CA PRO A 259 23.40 -4.62 -2.98
C PRO A 259 23.05 -5.01 -1.54
N ALA A 260 23.95 -5.73 -0.88
CA ALA A 260 23.83 -5.98 0.55
C ALA A 260 23.70 -4.67 1.34
N LYS A 261 22.98 -4.69 2.45
CA LYS A 261 22.90 -3.52 3.33
C LYS A 261 24.32 -3.20 3.85
N ALA A 262 24.76 -1.95 3.67
CA ALA A 262 26.01 -1.50 4.28
C ALA A 262 25.90 -1.70 5.80
N SER A 263 26.89 -2.36 6.38
CA SER A 263 26.98 -2.67 7.81
C SER A 263 27.30 -1.43 8.64
#